data_e5c6ba440eb6c44902ca773253b6a8ed
#
_entry.id   e5c6ba440eb6c44902ca773253b6a8ed
#
_cell.length_a   1.000
_cell.length_b   1.000
_cell.length_c   1.000
_cell.angle_alpha   90.00
_cell.angle_beta   90.00
_cell.angle_gamma   90.00
#
_symmetry.space_group_name_H-M   'P 1'
#
loop_
_entity.id
_entity.type
_entity.pdbx_description
1 polymer ?
#
loop_
_entity_poly.entity_id
_entity_poly.type
_entity_poly.pdbx_seq_one_letter_code
_entity_poly.pdbx_strand_id
1 'polypeptide(L)'
;MSELWTHERLRPKLWKGKPTRYKQYKFNGHRFTVYKQKDGKLVGFEREIRPDLEMTVKRPKIVEYDFWKALKNIPPMSSVDGELYVVHGNAGDAAHAIAECLPTLCFMPFAVPWWAGKDWSDASLGSAENILNKCTRLSFAPFFDLLPSDTFERLCDDARMLDIEGWVLKDSNYEGWWKVKPQKTIDCIVTGFKDGNGKYLGGVGALKVSAYINGRLVEIANVSGMSDDVRWDINEKEDLGRIVEIEYQEVGNGGRLIHAYFVRWRDDKPEDECSYNREDL
;
A
#
# COMPACT_ATOMS: atom_id res chain seq x y z
N MET A 1 23.66 0.80 24.02
CA MET A 1 22.62 0.68 22.99
C MET A 1 23.35 0.23 21.73
N SER A 2 23.16 -1.02 21.36
CA SER A 2 23.76 -1.58 20.15
C SER A 2 23.30 -0.78 18.94
N GLU A 3 24.20 -0.54 18.00
CA GLU A 3 23.95 0.10 16.71
C GLU A 3 22.77 -0.59 16.01
N LEU A 4 21.56 -0.12 16.30
CA LEU A 4 20.40 -0.45 15.50
C LEU A 4 20.64 0.19 14.13
N TRP A 5 20.69 -0.63 13.12
CA TRP A 5 20.85 -0.20 11.76
C TRP A 5 19.83 0.89 11.38
N THR A 6 20.34 2.03 10.99
CA THR A 6 19.59 3.28 10.77
C THR A 6 19.34 3.59 9.30
N HIS A 7 19.30 2.58 8.42
CA HIS A 7 18.91 2.88 7.04
C HIS A 7 17.49 3.44 7.01
N GLU A 8 17.38 4.63 6.44
CA GLU A 8 16.10 5.25 6.20
C GLU A 8 15.24 4.30 5.34
N ARG A 9 14.06 3.95 5.83
CA ARG A 9 13.16 3.07 5.09
C ARG A 9 12.76 3.72 3.79
N LEU A 10 13.10 3.11 2.67
CA LEU A 10 12.65 3.54 1.36
C LEU A 10 11.12 3.47 1.29
N ARG A 11 10.51 4.58 0.85
CA ARG A 11 9.09 4.65 0.52
C ARG A 11 8.94 4.81 -0.98
N PRO A 12 8.27 3.90 -1.69
CA PRO A 12 8.11 4.02 -3.13
C PRO A 12 7.30 5.27 -3.48
N LYS A 13 7.85 6.07 -4.39
CA LYS A 13 7.17 7.23 -4.99
C LYS A 13 6.35 6.78 -6.19
N LEU A 14 5.37 7.57 -6.62
CA LEU A 14 4.63 7.28 -7.85
C LEU A 14 5.60 7.28 -9.04
N TRP A 15 5.52 6.25 -9.87
CA TRP A 15 6.36 6.14 -11.06
C TRP A 15 5.89 7.11 -12.14
N LYS A 16 6.84 7.79 -12.78
CA LYS A 16 6.60 8.78 -13.83
C LYS A 16 7.43 8.47 -15.09
N GLY A 17 7.55 7.18 -15.44
CA GLY A 17 8.28 6.75 -16.63
C GLY A 17 9.81 6.76 -16.49
N LYS A 18 10.36 6.92 -15.28
CA LYS A 18 11.80 6.85 -15.08
C LYS A 18 12.31 5.43 -15.36
N PRO A 19 13.40 5.26 -16.13
CA PRO A 19 13.99 3.94 -16.32
C PRO A 19 14.33 3.29 -14.98
N THR A 20 13.93 2.04 -14.81
CA THR A 20 14.24 1.18 -13.67
C THR A 20 14.54 -0.22 -14.18
N ARG A 21 15.09 -1.06 -13.34
CA ARG A 21 15.56 -2.39 -13.75
C ARG A 21 14.52 -3.49 -13.56
N TYR A 22 13.82 -3.46 -12.43
CA TYR A 22 12.93 -4.56 -12.03
C TYR A 22 11.53 -4.07 -11.75
N LYS A 23 10.53 -4.95 -11.97
CA LYS A 23 9.18 -4.87 -11.43
C LYS A 23 8.95 -6.03 -10.47
N GLN A 24 8.46 -5.75 -9.27
CA GLN A 24 8.17 -6.73 -8.21
C GLN A 24 6.73 -6.61 -7.78
N TYR A 25 6.07 -7.72 -7.45
CA TYR A 25 4.70 -7.73 -6.95
C TYR A 25 4.58 -6.86 -5.71
N LYS A 26 3.55 -6.00 -5.70
CA LYS A 26 3.16 -5.22 -4.53
C LYS A 26 2.06 -5.96 -3.79
N PHE A 27 2.35 -6.37 -2.57
CA PHE A 27 1.40 -7.01 -1.68
C PHE A 27 0.59 -5.97 -0.90
N ASN A 28 -0.69 -6.27 -0.67
CA ASN A 28 -1.58 -5.42 0.12
C ASN A 28 -1.56 -5.88 1.58
N GLY A 29 -0.81 -5.17 2.41
CA GLY A 29 -0.62 -5.54 3.79
C GLY A 29 0.05 -4.46 4.64
N HIS A 30 0.87 -4.90 5.58
CA HIS A 30 1.65 -4.05 6.45
C HIS A 30 3.14 -4.34 6.31
N ARG A 31 3.91 -3.33 5.93
CA ARG A 31 5.37 -3.46 5.85
C ARG A 31 5.95 -3.85 7.19
N PHE A 32 6.79 -4.88 7.15
CA PHE A 32 7.44 -5.43 8.31
C PHE A 32 8.92 -5.66 8.03
N THR A 33 9.78 -5.04 8.84
CA THR A 33 11.23 -5.21 8.76
C THR A 33 11.69 -6.04 9.94
N VAL A 34 12.43 -7.11 9.67
CA VAL A 34 13.04 -7.96 10.67
C VAL A 34 14.55 -7.74 10.68
N TYR A 35 15.11 -7.62 11.84
CA TYR A 35 16.53 -7.41 12.03
C TYR A 35 17.10 -8.41 13.04
N LYS A 36 18.19 -9.08 12.70
CA LYS A 36 18.94 -9.94 13.63
C LYS A 36 20.14 -9.18 14.17
N GLN A 37 20.13 -8.92 15.46
CA GLN A 37 21.18 -8.19 16.16
C GLN A 37 22.48 -8.98 16.25
N LYS A 38 23.56 -8.32 16.64
CA LYS A 38 24.89 -8.93 16.78
C LYS A 38 24.91 -10.06 17.81
N ASP A 39 24.11 -9.95 18.86
CA ASP A 39 23.93 -10.97 19.91
C ASP A 39 23.04 -12.15 19.48
N GLY A 40 22.51 -12.11 18.26
CA GLY A 40 21.60 -13.11 17.72
C GLY A 40 20.13 -12.89 18.02
N LYS A 41 19.75 -11.86 18.79
CA LYS A 41 18.36 -11.51 19.05
C LYS A 41 17.69 -11.06 17.75
N LEU A 42 16.51 -11.62 17.47
CA LEU A 42 15.67 -11.24 16.34
C LEU A 42 14.63 -10.22 16.82
N VAL A 43 14.55 -9.08 16.14
CA VAL A 43 13.59 -8.00 16.42
C VAL A 43 12.84 -7.62 15.13
N GLY A 44 11.59 -7.18 15.25
CA GLY A 44 10.75 -6.82 14.10
C GLY A 44 10.00 -5.52 14.33
N PHE A 45 9.82 -4.73 13.25
CA PHE A 45 9.20 -3.41 13.28
C PHE A 45 8.23 -3.23 12.11
N GLU A 46 7.05 -2.66 12.37
CA GLU A 46 6.06 -2.36 11.34
C GLU A 46 6.38 -1.06 10.59
N ARG A 47 6.27 0.09 11.26
CA ARG A 47 6.32 1.41 10.59
C ARG A 47 7.66 2.11 10.78
N GLU A 48 8.12 2.16 12.00
CA GLU A 48 9.34 2.87 12.40
C GLU A 48 10.25 1.94 13.17
N ILE A 49 11.55 2.07 12.94
CA ILE A 49 12.55 1.29 13.68
C ILE A 49 12.89 2.06 14.96
N ARG A 50 12.10 1.82 15.98
CA ARG A 50 12.31 2.38 17.34
C ARG A 50 12.10 1.29 18.38
N PRO A 51 12.88 1.30 19.47
CA PRO A 51 12.79 0.25 20.51
C PRO A 51 11.39 0.10 21.15
N ASP A 52 10.67 1.22 21.32
CA ASP A 52 9.30 1.23 21.88
C ASP A 52 8.25 0.70 20.89
N LEU A 53 8.61 0.53 19.60
CA LEU A 53 7.76 0.00 18.54
C LEU A 53 8.13 -1.43 18.13
N GLU A 54 9.02 -2.08 18.85
CA GLU A 54 9.41 -3.47 18.59
C GLU A 54 8.20 -4.41 18.67
N MET A 55 7.95 -5.14 17.58
CA MET A 55 6.77 -5.99 17.43
C MET A 55 6.75 -7.14 18.45
N THR A 56 7.90 -7.71 18.78
CA THR A 56 8.00 -8.78 19.78
C THR A 56 7.58 -8.33 21.17
N VAL A 57 7.69 -7.04 21.48
CA VAL A 57 7.19 -6.46 22.72
C VAL A 57 5.68 -6.21 22.65
N LYS A 58 5.21 -5.65 21.55
CA LYS A 58 3.78 -5.32 21.36
C LYS A 58 2.91 -6.54 21.10
N ARG A 59 3.44 -7.53 20.39
CA ARG A 59 2.76 -8.74 19.91
C ARG A 59 3.64 -9.97 20.15
N PRO A 60 3.83 -10.41 21.40
CA PRO A 60 4.79 -11.47 21.73
C PRO A 60 4.51 -12.80 20.98
N LYS A 61 3.28 -13.09 20.64
CA LYS A 61 2.93 -14.29 19.84
C LYS A 61 3.49 -14.29 18.43
N ILE A 62 4.00 -13.18 17.90
CA ILE A 62 4.61 -13.15 16.56
C ILE A 62 5.77 -14.14 16.43
N VAL A 63 6.42 -14.49 17.52
CA VAL A 63 7.54 -15.44 17.53
C VAL A 63 7.11 -16.89 17.29
N GLU A 64 5.81 -17.18 17.36
CA GLU A 64 5.25 -18.52 17.15
C GLU A 64 5.04 -18.83 15.66
N TYR A 65 4.99 -17.82 14.80
CA TYR A 65 4.82 -18.01 13.35
C TYR A 65 6.01 -18.69 12.70
N ASP A 66 5.75 -19.52 11.69
CA ASP A 66 6.78 -20.27 11.01
C ASP A 66 7.77 -19.36 10.25
N PHE A 67 7.29 -18.23 9.69
CA PHE A 67 8.19 -17.25 9.08
C PHE A 67 9.18 -16.67 10.09
N TRP A 68 8.74 -16.41 11.34
CA TRP A 68 9.64 -15.91 12.38
C TRP A 68 10.67 -16.95 12.77
N LYS A 69 10.25 -18.21 12.91
CA LYS A 69 11.16 -19.33 13.19
C LYS A 69 12.20 -19.50 12.08
N ALA A 70 11.77 -19.40 10.82
CA ALA A 70 12.64 -19.44 9.66
C ALA A 70 13.68 -18.31 9.65
N LEU A 71 13.27 -17.08 9.99
CA LEU A 71 14.15 -15.91 10.06
C LEU A 71 15.21 -16.00 11.19
N LYS A 72 15.04 -16.89 12.18
CA LYS A 72 16.11 -17.15 13.16
C LYS A 72 17.38 -17.73 12.53
N ASN A 73 17.30 -18.27 11.32
CA ASN A 73 18.44 -18.88 10.61
C ASN A 73 19.30 -17.88 9.82
N ILE A 74 18.85 -16.63 9.63
CA ILE A 74 19.70 -15.62 8.98
C ILE A 74 20.92 -15.30 9.86
N PRO A 75 22.06 -14.89 9.30
CA PRO A 75 23.24 -14.55 10.11
C PRO A 75 22.97 -13.30 10.99
N PRO A 76 23.69 -13.14 12.11
CA PRO A 76 23.65 -11.87 12.86
C PRO A 76 24.01 -10.68 11.98
N MET A 77 23.53 -9.49 12.38
CA MET A 77 23.68 -8.24 11.63
C MET A 77 23.11 -8.31 10.20
N SER A 78 21.94 -8.93 10.09
CA SER A 78 21.16 -9.00 8.83
C SER A 78 19.77 -8.42 9.02
N SER A 79 19.22 -7.87 7.95
CA SER A 79 17.84 -7.42 7.91
C SER A 79 17.09 -7.95 6.69
N VAL A 80 15.82 -8.23 6.89
CA VAL A 80 14.88 -8.66 5.86
C VAL A 80 13.68 -7.73 5.91
N ASP A 81 13.33 -7.15 4.78
CA ASP A 81 12.17 -6.29 4.63
C ASP A 81 11.10 -7.02 3.81
N GLY A 82 9.87 -6.97 4.27
CA GLY A 82 8.78 -7.71 3.66
C GLY A 82 7.41 -7.12 4.00
N GLU A 83 6.38 -7.82 3.59
CA GLU A 83 4.98 -7.48 3.86
C GLU A 83 4.34 -8.56 4.73
N LEU A 84 3.69 -8.15 5.82
CA LEU A 84 2.71 -8.96 6.54
C LEU A 84 1.37 -8.82 5.84
N TYR A 85 0.82 -9.92 5.37
CA TYR A 85 -0.40 -9.93 4.57
C TYR A 85 -1.27 -11.14 4.87
N VAL A 86 -2.51 -11.09 4.43
CA VAL A 86 -3.45 -12.22 4.39
C VAL A 86 -3.71 -12.58 2.93
N VAL A 87 -3.66 -13.87 2.60
CA VAL A 87 -3.93 -14.34 1.23
C VAL A 87 -5.35 -13.95 0.83
N HIS A 88 -5.52 -13.32 -0.33
CA HIS A 88 -6.78 -12.74 -0.82
C HIS A 88 -7.41 -11.69 0.11
N GLY A 89 -6.65 -11.18 1.08
CA GLY A 89 -7.07 -10.13 1.99
C GLY A 89 -6.48 -8.77 1.62
N ASN A 90 -6.98 -7.72 2.26
CA ASN A 90 -6.49 -6.35 2.15
C ASN A 90 -5.67 -5.92 3.38
N ALA A 91 -5.19 -4.68 3.40
CA ALA A 91 -4.42 -4.14 4.53
C ALA A 91 -5.22 -4.13 5.85
N GLY A 92 -6.55 -4.00 5.81
CA GLY A 92 -7.41 -4.09 6.99
C GLY A 92 -7.45 -5.50 7.57
N ASP A 93 -7.52 -6.52 6.71
CA ASP A 93 -7.47 -7.93 7.12
C ASP A 93 -6.11 -8.27 7.72
N ALA A 94 -5.03 -7.77 7.12
CA ALA A 94 -3.68 -7.92 7.67
C ALA A 94 -3.55 -7.24 9.04
N ALA A 95 -4.09 -6.02 9.21
CA ALA A 95 -4.10 -5.32 10.50
C ALA A 95 -4.85 -6.11 11.57
N HIS A 96 -6.01 -6.67 11.24
CA HIS A 96 -6.78 -7.52 12.13
C HIS A 96 -6.01 -8.80 12.49
N ALA A 97 -5.44 -9.49 11.50
CA ALA A 97 -4.64 -10.69 11.73
C ALA A 97 -3.41 -10.44 12.60
N ILE A 98 -2.76 -9.27 12.45
CA ILE A 98 -1.66 -8.84 13.32
C ILE A 98 -2.17 -8.58 14.75
N ALA A 99 -3.30 -7.89 14.90
CA ALA A 99 -3.85 -7.54 16.22
C ALA A 99 -4.24 -8.78 17.02
N GLU A 100 -4.90 -9.74 16.39
CA GLU A 100 -5.43 -10.97 17.00
C GLU A 100 -4.46 -12.14 16.93
N CYS A 101 -3.29 -11.97 16.29
CA CYS A 101 -2.31 -13.03 16.06
C CYS A 101 -2.93 -14.25 15.35
N LEU A 102 -3.67 -14.01 14.26
CA LEU A 102 -4.37 -15.07 13.54
C LEU A 102 -3.41 -15.92 12.68
N PRO A 103 -3.65 -17.24 12.55
CA PRO A 103 -2.77 -18.12 11.77
C PRO A 103 -2.78 -17.84 10.25
N THR A 104 -3.72 -17.04 9.79
CA THR A 104 -3.80 -16.58 8.39
C THR A 104 -2.75 -15.52 8.01
N LEU A 105 -2.04 -14.98 9.00
CA LEU A 105 -1.00 -13.98 8.77
C LEU A 105 0.22 -14.60 8.11
N CYS A 106 0.56 -14.10 6.93
CA CYS A 106 1.72 -14.50 6.14
C CYS A 106 2.78 -13.40 6.10
N PHE A 107 4.01 -13.76 5.80
CA PHE A 107 5.10 -12.82 5.57
C PHE A 107 5.75 -13.06 4.22
N MET A 108 5.83 -12.02 3.39
CA MET A 108 6.45 -12.06 2.07
C MET A 108 7.67 -11.14 2.05
N PRO A 109 8.89 -11.67 2.16
CA PRO A 109 10.11 -10.90 1.93
C PRO A 109 10.17 -10.29 0.54
N PHE A 110 10.60 -9.05 0.43
CA PHE A 110 10.80 -8.36 -0.85
C PHE A 110 12.14 -7.63 -0.98
N ALA A 111 12.93 -7.59 0.10
CA ALA A 111 14.29 -7.05 0.09
C ALA A 111 15.14 -7.59 1.25
N VAL A 112 16.45 -7.59 1.05
CA VAL A 112 17.47 -7.94 2.05
C VAL A 112 18.49 -6.81 2.10
N PRO A 113 18.16 -5.68 2.77
CA PRO A 113 19.02 -4.48 2.71
C PRO A 113 20.40 -4.69 3.34
N TRP A 114 20.50 -5.59 4.31
CA TRP A 114 21.71 -5.82 5.09
C TRP A 114 21.93 -7.30 5.34
N TRP A 115 23.16 -7.78 5.15
CA TRP A 115 23.49 -9.20 5.35
C TRP A 115 24.85 -9.42 5.96
N ALA A 116 24.88 -10.08 7.11
CA ALA A 116 26.10 -10.40 7.85
C ALA A 116 27.03 -9.19 8.06
N GLY A 117 26.45 -8.05 8.42
CA GLY A 117 27.19 -6.80 8.66
C GLY A 117 27.60 -6.05 7.39
N LYS A 118 27.13 -6.43 6.22
CA LYS A 118 27.41 -5.76 4.95
C LYS A 118 26.15 -5.12 4.37
N ASP A 119 26.30 -3.96 3.74
CA ASP A 119 25.27 -3.32 2.94
C ASP A 119 25.02 -4.15 1.68
N TRP A 120 23.74 -4.42 1.40
CA TRP A 120 23.25 -5.16 0.24
C TRP A 120 22.26 -4.35 -0.58
N SER A 121 22.20 -3.04 -0.35
CA SER A 121 21.23 -2.17 -1.00
C SER A 121 21.34 -2.18 -2.52
N ASP A 122 22.57 -2.25 -3.06
CA ASP A 122 22.88 -2.30 -4.48
C ASP A 122 22.82 -3.71 -5.10
N ALA A 123 22.64 -4.75 -4.28
CA ALA A 123 22.56 -6.11 -4.78
C ALA A 123 21.36 -6.31 -5.75
N SER A 124 21.47 -7.28 -6.65
CA SER A 124 20.32 -7.66 -7.48
C SER A 124 19.23 -8.36 -6.65
N LEU A 125 17.98 -8.28 -7.09
CA LEU A 125 16.88 -8.99 -6.43
C LEU A 125 17.10 -10.50 -6.40
N GLY A 126 17.64 -11.08 -7.48
CA GLY A 126 17.99 -12.51 -7.52
C GLY A 126 19.08 -12.90 -6.52
N SER A 127 20.05 -12.02 -6.26
CA SER A 127 21.05 -12.26 -5.21
C SER A 127 20.44 -12.22 -3.82
N ALA A 128 19.55 -11.26 -3.57
CA ALA A 128 18.82 -11.14 -2.30
C ALA A 128 17.91 -12.35 -2.04
N GLU A 129 17.16 -12.78 -3.04
CA GLU A 129 16.36 -14.01 -2.99
C GLU A 129 17.21 -15.24 -2.68
N ASN A 130 18.27 -15.47 -3.44
CA ASN A 130 19.14 -16.63 -3.28
C ASN A 130 19.74 -16.73 -1.88
N ILE A 131 20.23 -15.61 -1.34
CA ILE A 131 20.88 -15.63 -0.03
C ILE A 131 19.87 -15.87 1.10
N LEU A 132 18.67 -15.32 0.98
CA LEU A 132 17.59 -15.53 1.94
C LEU A 132 17.10 -16.98 1.89
N ASN A 133 16.84 -17.53 0.70
CA ASN A 133 16.33 -18.88 0.51
C ASN A 133 17.28 -19.95 1.05
N LYS A 134 18.59 -19.77 0.92
CA LYS A 134 19.60 -20.69 1.48
C LYS A 134 19.46 -20.86 2.99
N CYS A 135 19.01 -19.84 3.70
CA CYS A 135 18.90 -19.85 5.17
C CYS A 135 17.48 -20.14 5.68
N THR A 136 16.45 -19.65 4.99
CA THR A 136 15.11 -19.59 5.56
C THR A 136 14.09 -20.47 4.84
N ARG A 137 14.27 -20.73 3.56
CA ARG A 137 13.25 -21.34 2.66
C ARG A 137 11.96 -20.51 2.54
N LEU A 138 11.98 -19.24 2.92
CA LEU A 138 10.85 -18.34 2.71
C LEU A 138 10.76 -17.97 1.23
N SER A 139 9.56 -17.95 0.69
CA SER A 139 9.31 -17.40 -0.63
C SER A 139 9.67 -15.91 -0.65
N PHE A 140 10.28 -15.46 -1.73
CA PHE A 140 10.57 -14.04 -1.97
C PHE A 140 9.51 -13.47 -2.92
N ALA A 141 9.17 -12.19 -2.77
CA ALA A 141 8.15 -11.57 -3.62
C ALA A 141 8.54 -11.69 -5.10
N PRO A 142 7.67 -12.22 -5.97
CA PRO A 142 7.96 -12.40 -7.38
C PRO A 142 8.42 -11.10 -8.03
N PHE A 143 9.45 -11.17 -8.86
CA PHE A 143 10.00 -10.03 -9.58
C PHE A 143 10.41 -10.43 -10.99
N PHE A 144 10.48 -9.45 -11.87
CA PHE A 144 10.77 -9.60 -13.29
C PHE A 144 11.60 -8.41 -13.76
N ASP A 145 12.32 -8.57 -14.85
CA ASP A 145 12.94 -7.43 -15.53
C ASP A 145 11.87 -6.50 -16.07
N LEU A 146 12.08 -5.19 -15.93
CA LEU A 146 11.21 -4.19 -16.54
C LEU A 146 11.56 -4.07 -18.02
N LEU A 147 10.58 -4.25 -18.88
CA LEU A 147 10.75 -4.18 -20.32
C LEU A 147 10.53 -2.75 -20.86
N PRO A 148 11.16 -2.36 -21.97
CA PRO A 148 10.90 -1.06 -22.61
C PRO A 148 9.43 -0.84 -23.00
N SER A 149 8.68 -1.93 -23.18
CA SER A 149 7.24 -1.89 -23.48
C SER A 149 6.35 -1.76 -22.25
N ASP A 150 6.89 -1.80 -21.04
CA ASP A 150 6.15 -1.66 -19.80
C ASP A 150 5.83 -0.17 -19.58
N THR A 151 4.69 0.29 -20.05
CA THR A 151 4.14 1.61 -19.73
C THR A 151 3.38 1.58 -18.41
N PHE A 152 3.03 2.74 -17.87
CA PHE A 152 2.23 2.83 -16.64
C PHE A 152 0.88 2.12 -16.81
N GLU A 153 0.20 2.36 -17.93
CA GLU A 153 -1.10 1.78 -18.27
C GLU A 153 -1.01 0.26 -18.37
N ARG A 154 -0.01 -0.25 -19.12
CA ARG A 154 0.21 -1.68 -19.26
C ARG A 154 0.49 -2.36 -17.92
N LEU A 155 1.33 -1.76 -17.08
CA LEU A 155 1.58 -2.30 -15.75
C LEU A 155 0.33 -2.29 -14.86
N CYS A 156 -0.56 -1.30 -15.02
CA CYS A 156 -1.85 -1.30 -14.35
C CYS A 156 -2.75 -2.42 -14.85
N ASP A 157 -2.81 -2.66 -16.17
CA ASP A 157 -3.60 -3.73 -16.76
C ASP A 157 -3.07 -5.12 -16.34
N ASP A 158 -1.75 -5.31 -16.39
CA ASP A 158 -1.10 -6.53 -15.90
C ASP A 158 -1.45 -6.78 -14.42
N ALA A 159 -1.44 -5.74 -13.59
CA ALA A 159 -1.77 -5.87 -12.17
C ALA A 159 -3.24 -6.29 -11.94
N ARG A 160 -4.17 -5.75 -12.73
CA ARG A 160 -5.59 -6.15 -12.69
C ARG A 160 -5.78 -7.60 -13.12
N MET A 161 -5.12 -8.02 -14.23
CA MET A 161 -5.19 -9.40 -14.72
C MET A 161 -4.61 -10.42 -13.75
N LEU A 162 -3.58 -10.04 -12.99
CA LEU A 162 -2.90 -10.89 -12.01
C LEU A 162 -3.53 -10.84 -10.62
N ASP A 163 -4.56 -10.02 -10.43
CA ASP A 163 -5.21 -9.77 -9.12
C ASP A 163 -4.20 -9.39 -8.02
N ILE A 164 -3.27 -8.48 -8.35
CA ILE A 164 -2.30 -7.95 -7.40
C ILE A 164 -2.56 -6.46 -7.15
N GLU A 165 -2.12 -5.94 -6.00
CA GLU A 165 -2.27 -4.52 -5.66
C GLU A 165 -1.60 -3.58 -6.68
N GLY A 166 -0.55 -4.06 -7.35
CA GLY A 166 0.24 -3.30 -8.30
C GLY A 166 1.68 -3.78 -8.35
N TRP A 167 2.58 -2.86 -8.70
CA TRP A 167 4.01 -3.13 -8.83
C TRP A 167 4.85 -2.19 -7.98
N VAL A 168 5.95 -2.68 -7.47
CA VAL A 168 7.06 -1.86 -6.99
C VAL A 168 8.18 -1.98 -8.00
N LEU A 169 8.53 -0.86 -8.65
CA LEU A 169 9.64 -0.80 -9.57
C LEU A 169 10.91 -0.45 -8.80
N LYS A 170 12.02 -1.14 -9.12
CA LYS A 170 13.26 -1.03 -8.36
C LYS A 170 14.47 -0.96 -9.30
N ASP A 171 15.49 -0.20 -8.90
CA ASP A 171 16.81 -0.23 -9.56
C ASP A 171 17.64 -1.40 -9.06
N SER A 172 17.56 -1.68 -7.77
CA SER A 172 18.25 -2.80 -7.11
C SER A 172 17.42 -3.34 -5.94
N ASN A 173 18.03 -4.16 -5.10
CA ASN A 173 17.40 -4.74 -3.91
C ASN A 173 16.77 -3.67 -2.98
N TYR A 174 17.49 -2.57 -2.70
CA TYR A 174 17.04 -1.55 -1.77
C TYR A 174 17.32 -0.11 -2.24
N GLU A 175 17.39 0.13 -3.54
CA GLU A 175 17.56 1.46 -4.12
C GLU A 175 16.52 1.76 -5.18
N GLY A 176 16.15 3.02 -5.30
CA GLY A 176 15.31 3.55 -6.36
C GLY A 176 13.96 2.83 -6.45
N TRP A 177 13.05 3.08 -5.50
CA TRP A 177 11.74 2.44 -5.48
C TRP A 177 10.63 3.36 -5.95
N TRP A 178 9.84 2.87 -6.88
CA TRP A 178 8.62 3.54 -7.36
C TRP A 178 7.46 2.56 -7.32
N LYS A 179 6.24 3.07 -7.21
CA LYS A 179 5.02 2.27 -7.25
C LYS A 179 4.22 2.58 -8.51
N VAL A 180 3.68 1.53 -9.09
CA VAL A 180 2.59 1.55 -10.05
C VAL A 180 1.42 0.83 -9.39
N LYS A 181 0.31 1.54 -9.21
CA LYS A 181 -0.89 0.97 -8.61
C LYS A 181 -2.07 1.33 -9.49
N PRO A 182 -2.83 0.34 -9.99
CA PRO A 182 -4.08 0.60 -10.67
C PRO A 182 -5.00 1.44 -9.77
N GLN A 183 -5.59 2.43 -10.37
CA GLN A 183 -6.60 3.23 -9.71
C GLN A 183 -7.96 2.82 -10.26
N LYS A 184 -8.95 2.77 -9.38
CA LYS A 184 -10.33 2.55 -9.74
C LYS A 184 -11.02 3.90 -9.78
N THR A 185 -11.90 4.13 -10.75
CA THR A 185 -12.74 5.32 -10.80
C THR A 185 -14.21 4.92 -10.66
N ILE A 186 -15.00 5.83 -10.13
CA ILE A 186 -16.44 5.67 -9.96
C ILE A 186 -17.09 7.05 -10.06
N ASP A 187 -18.27 7.11 -10.68
CA ASP A 187 -19.09 8.31 -10.70
C ASP A 187 -20.02 8.33 -9.49
N CYS A 188 -20.08 9.46 -8.81
CA CYS A 188 -20.79 9.61 -7.56
C CYS A 188 -21.62 10.90 -7.54
N ILE A 189 -22.64 10.91 -6.71
CA ILE A 189 -23.49 12.06 -6.45
C ILE A 189 -22.92 12.85 -5.27
N VAL A 190 -22.75 14.15 -5.42
CA VAL A 190 -22.39 15.02 -4.29
C VAL A 190 -23.60 15.18 -3.37
N THR A 191 -23.50 14.66 -2.15
CA THR A 191 -24.59 14.68 -1.16
C THR A 191 -24.29 15.59 0.03
N GLY A 192 -23.16 16.30 0.00
CA GLY A 192 -22.83 17.29 1.01
C GLY A 192 -21.36 17.74 0.94
N PHE A 193 -21.02 18.60 1.87
CA PHE A 193 -19.71 19.24 1.91
C PHE A 193 -19.12 19.15 3.31
N LYS A 194 -17.81 19.26 3.41
CA LYS A 194 -17.07 19.44 4.66
C LYS A 194 -16.31 20.75 4.61
N ASP A 195 -16.31 21.47 5.71
CA ASP A 195 -15.56 22.70 5.84
C ASP A 195 -14.06 22.47 5.66
N GLY A 196 -13.39 23.41 5.00
CA GLY A 196 -11.96 23.45 4.87
C GLY A 196 -11.27 23.89 6.15
N ASN A 197 -10.04 23.40 6.34
CA ASN A 197 -9.18 23.75 7.46
C ASN A 197 -7.90 24.42 6.98
N GLY A 198 -7.25 25.19 7.85
CA GLY A 198 -5.99 25.86 7.55
C GLY A 198 -6.13 26.86 6.39
N LYS A 199 -5.37 26.66 5.30
CA LYS A 199 -5.43 27.56 4.13
C LYS A 199 -6.79 27.54 3.39
N TYR A 200 -7.64 26.56 3.68
CA TYR A 200 -8.96 26.41 3.07
C TYR A 200 -10.11 26.82 3.99
N LEU A 201 -9.83 27.52 5.09
CA LEU A 201 -10.83 28.01 5.99
C LEU A 201 -11.82 28.94 5.27
N GLY A 202 -13.13 28.67 5.37
CA GLY A 202 -14.18 29.37 4.66
C GLY A 202 -14.50 28.85 3.26
N GLY A 203 -13.82 27.78 2.82
CA GLY A 203 -14.09 27.04 1.59
C GLY A 203 -14.37 25.57 1.87
N VAL A 204 -14.62 24.81 0.81
CA VAL A 204 -14.92 23.36 0.91
C VAL A 204 -13.63 22.56 1.14
N GLY A 205 -13.57 21.81 2.23
CA GLY A 205 -12.48 20.91 2.57
C GLY A 205 -12.55 19.57 1.83
N ALA A 206 -13.74 18.99 1.73
CA ALA A 206 -14.02 17.77 0.99
C ALA A 206 -15.49 17.70 0.55
N LEU A 207 -15.75 16.99 -0.55
CA LEU A 207 -17.10 16.61 -0.97
C LEU A 207 -17.51 15.34 -0.20
N LYS A 208 -18.72 15.28 0.31
CA LYS A 208 -19.36 14.02 0.71
C LYS A 208 -20.05 13.46 -0.52
N VAL A 209 -19.72 12.22 -0.88
CA VAL A 209 -20.27 11.60 -2.08
C VAL A 209 -20.96 10.29 -1.76
N SER A 210 -22.06 10.06 -2.49
CA SER A 210 -22.90 8.87 -2.38
C SER A 210 -23.07 8.22 -3.75
N ALA A 211 -23.41 6.93 -3.74
CA ALA A 211 -23.83 6.19 -4.92
C ALA A 211 -24.98 5.26 -4.57
N TYR A 212 -25.75 4.83 -5.56
CA TYR A 212 -26.75 3.79 -5.37
C TYR A 212 -26.05 2.42 -5.32
N ILE A 213 -26.00 1.83 -4.14
CA ILE A 213 -25.46 0.49 -3.93
C ILE A 213 -26.61 -0.47 -3.69
N ASN A 214 -26.79 -1.43 -4.61
CA ASN A 214 -27.94 -2.33 -4.62
C ASN A 214 -29.28 -1.58 -4.47
N GLY A 215 -29.42 -0.47 -5.21
CA GLY A 215 -30.63 0.37 -5.26
C GLY A 215 -30.86 1.29 -4.06
N ARG A 216 -29.88 1.42 -3.15
CA ARG A 216 -29.96 2.36 -2.00
C ARG A 216 -28.87 3.42 -2.10
N LEU A 217 -29.23 4.66 -1.91
CA LEU A 217 -28.27 5.76 -1.85
C LEU A 217 -27.44 5.65 -0.55
N VAL A 218 -26.14 5.46 -0.70
CA VAL A 218 -25.22 5.23 0.42
C VAL A 218 -24.04 6.20 0.29
N GLU A 219 -23.68 6.89 1.39
CA GLU A 219 -22.46 7.69 1.44
C GLU A 219 -21.23 6.77 1.43
N ILE A 220 -20.42 6.89 0.38
CA ILE A 220 -19.30 5.98 0.13
C ILE A 220 -17.92 6.62 0.34
N ALA A 221 -17.80 7.95 0.28
CA ALA A 221 -16.51 8.60 0.49
C ALA A 221 -16.62 10.06 0.96
N ASN A 222 -15.51 10.57 1.49
CA ASN A 222 -15.20 11.99 1.53
C ASN A 222 -14.06 12.23 0.57
N VAL A 223 -14.29 13.07 -0.43
CA VAL A 223 -13.40 13.28 -1.57
C VAL A 223 -12.61 14.56 -1.37
N SER A 224 -11.30 14.47 -1.49
CA SER A 224 -10.36 15.60 -1.43
C SER A 224 -9.53 15.66 -2.72
N GLY A 225 -8.42 16.40 -2.73
CA GLY A 225 -7.49 16.44 -3.88
C GLY A 225 -7.93 17.37 -5.01
N MET A 226 -8.99 18.14 -4.82
CA MET A 226 -9.38 19.22 -5.74
C MET A 226 -8.26 20.27 -5.82
N SER A 227 -8.04 20.84 -7.00
CA SER A 227 -7.20 22.03 -7.15
C SER A 227 -7.78 23.20 -6.36
N ASP A 228 -6.94 24.20 -6.08
CA ASP A 228 -7.40 25.40 -5.38
C ASP A 228 -8.51 26.10 -6.18
N ASP A 229 -8.39 26.17 -7.52
CA ASP A 229 -9.41 26.77 -8.39
C ASP A 229 -10.74 26.05 -8.28
N VAL A 230 -10.77 24.72 -8.47
CA VAL A 230 -12.00 23.92 -8.33
C VAL A 230 -12.61 24.10 -6.94
N ARG A 231 -11.80 24.15 -5.91
CA ARG A 231 -12.26 24.25 -4.53
C ARG A 231 -12.96 25.57 -4.23
N TRP A 232 -12.44 26.68 -4.74
CA TRP A 232 -13.01 27.99 -4.51
C TRP A 232 -14.18 28.31 -5.43
N ASP A 233 -14.31 27.58 -6.55
CA ASP A 233 -15.47 27.68 -7.46
C ASP A 233 -16.68 26.90 -6.98
N ILE A 234 -16.55 26.00 -5.99
CA ILE A 234 -17.67 25.20 -5.48
C ILE A 234 -18.72 26.12 -4.82
N ASN A 235 -19.93 26.04 -5.35
CA ASN A 235 -21.15 26.62 -4.75
C ASN A 235 -22.00 25.51 -4.15
N GLU A 236 -22.02 25.40 -2.82
CA GLU A 236 -22.69 24.31 -2.11
C GLU A 236 -24.19 24.15 -2.46
N LYS A 237 -24.86 25.22 -2.89
CA LYS A 237 -26.28 25.16 -3.27
C LYS A 237 -26.47 24.64 -4.70
N GLU A 238 -25.57 24.96 -5.59
CA GLU A 238 -25.63 24.62 -7.02
C GLU A 238 -25.00 23.26 -7.30
N ASP A 239 -23.92 22.92 -6.57
CA ASP A 239 -23.17 21.68 -6.77
C ASP A 239 -23.69 20.50 -5.94
N LEU A 240 -24.68 20.73 -5.05
CA LEU A 240 -25.39 19.64 -4.38
C LEU A 240 -26.20 18.84 -5.40
N GLY A 241 -26.00 17.52 -5.46
CA GLY A 241 -26.61 16.63 -6.45
C GLY A 241 -25.82 16.50 -7.74
N ARG A 242 -24.77 17.29 -7.95
CA ARG A 242 -23.93 17.19 -9.14
C ARG A 242 -23.13 15.89 -9.15
N ILE A 243 -22.85 15.37 -10.35
CA ILE A 243 -22.08 14.13 -10.51
C ILE A 243 -20.58 14.44 -10.58
N VAL A 244 -19.80 13.63 -9.88
CA VAL A 244 -18.35 13.74 -9.84
C VAL A 244 -17.71 12.38 -10.08
N GLU A 245 -16.73 12.33 -10.97
CA GLU A 245 -15.82 11.18 -11.11
C GLU A 245 -14.76 11.29 -10.03
N ILE A 246 -14.62 10.22 -9.28
CA ILE A 246 -13.60 10.10 -8.24
C ILE A 246 -12.71 8.90 -8.52
N GLU A 247 -11.47 9.02 -8.10
CA GLU A 247 -10.47 7.95 -8.11
C GLU A 247 -10.32 7.45 -6.67
N TYR A 248 -10.24 6.15 -6.49
CA TYR A 248 -10.02 5.55 -5.16
C TYR A 248 -9.06 4.36 -5.22
N GLN A 249 -8.51 3.97 -4.09
CA GLN A 249 -7.53 2.87 -4.02
C GLN A 249 -8.20 1.52 -3.79
N GLU A 250 -9.10 1.44 -2.83
CA GLU A 250 -9.76 0.20 -2.43
C GLU A 250 -11.05 0.48 -1.66
N VAL A 251 -11.85 -0.56 -1.49
CA VAL A 251 -13.04 -0.54 -0.65
C VAL A 251 -12.67 -1.07 0.73
N GLY A 252 -12.86 -0.27 1.77
CA GLY A 252 -12.64 -0.68 3.15
C GLY A 252 -13.73 -1.64 3.65
N ASN A 253 -13.47 -2.33 4.76
CA ASN A 253 -14.37 -3.34 5.36
C ASN A 253 -15.79 -2.83 5.65
N GLY A 254 -15.97 -1.51 5.80
CA GLY A 254 -17.29 -0.86 5.94
C GLY A 254 -17.98 -0.49 4.63
N GLY A 255 -17.42 -0.83 3.46
CA GLY A 255 -17.95 -0.44 2.15
C GLY A 255 -17.67 1.02 1.77
N ARG A 256 -16.82 1.73 2.52
CA ARG A 256 -16.37 3.09 2.19
C ARG A 256 -15.12 3.03 1.33
N LEU A 257 -15.03 3.94 0.35
CA LEU A 257 -13.86 4.07 -0.51
C LEU A 257 -12.70 4.74 0.24
N ILE A 258 -11.53 4.13 0.14
CA ILE A 258 -10.31 4.58 0.81
C ILE A 258 -9.46 5.39 -0.16
N HIS A 259 -8.92 6.52 0.33
CA HIS A 259 -8.11 7.44 -0.47
C HIS A 259 -8.83 7.91 -1.74
N ALA A 260 -10.05 8.42 -1.56
CA ALA A 260 -10.84 8.96 -2.65
C ALA A 260 -10.38 10.39 -3.01
N TYR A 261 -10.10 10.62 -4.30
CA TYR A 261 -9.65 11.88 -4.84
C TYR A 261 -10.57 12.35 -5.97
N PHE A 262 -10.76 13.67 -6.06
CA PHE A 262 -11.50 14.31 -7.14
C PHE A 262 -10.74 14.15 -8.46
N VAL A 263 -11.45 13.73 -9.52
CA VAL A 263 -10.94 13.68 -10.88
C VAL A 263 -11.52 14.83 -11.69
N ARG A 264 -12.84 14.85 -11.85
CA ARG A 264 -13.57 15.89 -12.61
C ARG A 264 -15.06 15.88 -12.34
N TRP A 265 -15.73 16.94 -12.68
CA TRP A 265 -17.18 16.98 -12.77
C TRP A 265 -17.68 16.17 -13.97
N ARG A 266 -18.86 15.58 -13.82
CA ARG A 266 -19.52 14.74 -14.84
C ARG A 266 -20.88 15.32 -15.19
N ASP A 267 -20.86 16.52 -15.78
CA ASP A 267 -22.09 17.20 -16.25
C ASP A 267 -22.74 16.48 -17.45
N ASP A 268 -22.04 15.49 -18.00
CA ASP A 268 -22.46 14.61 -19.07
C ASP A 268 -23.25 13.39 -18.58
N LYS A 269 -23.33 13.15 -17.25
CA LYS A 269 -23.96 11.95 -16.67
C LYS A 269 -25.18 12.26 -15.83
N PRO A 270 -26.27 11.48 -15.95
CA PRO A 270 -27.41 11.54 -15.04
C PRO A 270 -27.15 10.73 -13.75
N GLU A 271 -27.94 11.02 -12.72
CA GLU A 271 -27.81 10.43 -11.38
C GLU A 271 -28.03 8.91 -11.36
N ASP A 272 -28.90 8.37 -12.22
CA ASP A 272 -29.22 6.94 -12.31
C ASP A 272 -28.04 6.09 -12.81
N GLU A 273 -27.08 6.68 -13.51
CA GLU A 273 -25.84 6.02 -13.87
C GLU A 273 -24.84 5.87 -12.71
N CYS A 274 -25.10 6.49 -11.56
CA CYS A 274 -24.31 6.29 -10.34
C CYS A 274 -24.80 5.08 -9.52
N SER A 275 -25.15 3.98 -10.20
CA SER A 275 -25.71 2.77 -9.61
C SER A 275 -24.74 1.57 -9.76
N TYR A 276 -24.43 0.91 -8.66
CA TYR A 276 -23.44 -0.15 -8.60
C TYR A 276 -23.92 -1.32 -7.74
N ASN A 277 -23.48 -2.53 -8.05
CA ASN A 277 -23.52 -3.62 -7.11
C ASN A 277 -22.29 -3.57 -6.19
N ARG A 278 -22.44 -4.02 -4.95
CA ARG A 278 -21.34 -3.97 -3.99
C ARG A 278 -20.11 -4.80 -4.43
N GLU A 279 -20.35 -5.80 -5.26
CA GLU A 279 -19.33 -6.69 -5.81
C GLU A 279 -18.50 -6.04 -6.93
N ASP A 280 -19.02 -4.95 -7.53
CA ASP A 280 -18.38 -4.22 -8.63
C ASP A 280 -17.44 -3.11 -8.14
N LEU A 281 -17.43 -2.80 -6.83
CA LEU A 281 -16.57 -1.83 -6.19
C LEU A 281 -15.29 -2.49 -5.69
#